data_b275f1939f2c54d09dbd610b260abd28
#
_entry.id   b275f1939f2c54d09dbd610b260abd28
#
_cell.length_a   1.000
_cell.length_b   1.000
_cell.length_c   1.000
_cell.angle_alpha   90.00
_cell.angle_beta   90.00
_cell.angle_gamma   90.00
#
_symmetry.space_group_name_H-M   'P 1'
#
loop_
_entity.id
_entity.type
_entity.pdbx_description
1 polymer ?
#
loop_
_entity_poly.entity_id
_entity_poly.type
_entity_poly.pdbx_seq_one_letter_code
_entity_poly.pdbx_strand_id
1 'polypeptide(L)'
;MCAFFAGQALAADVYQGTVKFENAAGKQATAKVTVTLDRTMPDAERLAIVEQVKSNPNAAKSVLAGKPQLGVIEVEDRHVPIRFAYAYPLANGQNLTVISDEAIGFIGGTKKDAPSKKGFDLTYVVIEIKASGAGSGEIGPAAKVKWMESGAPAPVRYGNKVVWIENVTKTTTP
;
A
#
# COMPACT_ATOMS: atom_id res chain seq x y z
N MET A 1 -31.96 25.23 -19.43
CA MET A 1 -31.72 23.82 -19.67
C MET A 1 -30.47 23.42 -18.86
N CYS A 2 -30.64 22.89 -17.63
CA CYS A 2 -29.54 22.53 -16.76
C CYS A 2 -29.18 21.09 -17.06
N ALA A 3 -27.99 20.88 -17.65
CA ALA A 3 -27.44 19.54 -17.82
C ALA A 3 -26.91 19.04 -16.46
N PHE A 4 -27.60 18.08 -15.85
CA PHE A 4 -27.09 17.31 -14.73
C PHE A 4 -25.96 16.41 -15.25
N PHE A 5 -24.72 16.73 -14.96
CA PHE A 5 -23.63 15.76 -15.05
C PHE A 5 -23.79 14.78 -13.89
N ALA A 6 -24.39 13.63 -14.17
CA ALA A 6 -24.32 12.49 -13.28
C ALA A 6 -22.85 12.04 -13.24
N GLY A 7 -22.13 12.40 -12.17
CA GLY A 7 -20.81 11.85 -11.91
C GLY A 7 -20.94 10.34 -11.77
N GLN A 8 -20.37 9.58 -12.70
CA GLN A 8 -20.24 8.14 -12.55
C GLN A 8 -19.32 7.90 -11.35
N ALA A 9 -19.83 7.32 -10.29
CA ALA A 9 -19.02 6.78 -9.23
C ALA A 9 -18.09 5.72 -9.86
N LEU A 10 -16.79 5.94 -9.82
CA LEU A 10 -15.82 4.94 -10.26
C LEU A 10 -15.90 3.77 -9.26
N ALA A 11 -16.10 2.58 -9.78
CA ALA A 11 -16.09 1.37 -8.98
C ALA A 11 -14.72 1.21 -8.31
N ALA A 12 -14.69 1.06 -6.98
CA ALA A 12 -13.47 0.88 -6.23
C ALA A 12 -13.13 -0.61 -6.10
N ASP A 13 -11.86 -0.96 -6.29
CA ASP A 13 -11.35 -2.30 -5.99
C ASP A 13 -11.04 -2.41 -4.49
N VAL A 14 -11.57 -3.41 -3.83
CA VAL A 14 -11.35 -3.67 -2.40
C VAL A 14 -10.62 -4.99 -2.22
N TYR A 15 -9.47 -4.93 -1.56
CA TYR A 15 -8.65 -6.10 -1.22
C TYR A 15 -8.69 -6.27 0.30
N GLN A 16 -9.13 -7.42 0.77
CA GLN A 16 -9.22 -7.73 2.19
C GLN A 16 -8.42 -8.97 2.53
N GLY A 17 -7.68 -8.92 3.64
CA GLY A 17 -6.88 -10.03 4.12
C GLY A 17 -6.64 -9.93 5.62
N THR A 18 -5.88 -10.89 6.15
CA THR A 18 -5.51 -10.96 7.56
C THR A 18 -4.00 -10.95 7.68
N VAL A 19 -3.45 -10.08 8.51
CA VAL A 19 -2.05 -10.12 8.91
C VAL A 19 -1.89 -10.89 10.19
N LYS A 20 -0.82 -11.69 10.25
CA LYS A 20 -0.33 -12.33 11.47
C LYS A 20 1.02 -11.73 11.80
N PHE A 21 1.20 -11.36 13.04
CA PHE A 21 2.49 -10.89 13.53
C PHE A 21 2.76 -11.45 14.93
N GLU A 22 4.04 -11.55 15.24
CA GLU A 22 4.53 -11.95 16.55
C GLU A 22 5.42 -10.83 17.08
N ASN A 23 5.10 -10.35 18.28
CA ASN A 23 5.92 -9.35 18.94
C ASN A 23 7.22 -9.95 19.50
N ALA A 24 8.11 -9.08 20.01
CA ALA A 24 9.40 -9.50 20.56
C ALA A 24 9.29 -10.47 21.77
N ALA A 25 8.14 -10.49 22.45
CA ALA A 25 7.85 -11.40 23.56
C ALA A 25 7.21 -12.73 23.11
N GLY A 26 7.12 -12.99 21.81
CA GLY A 26 6.53 -14.21 21.24
C GLY A 26 5.00 -14.23 21.25
N LYS A 27 4.34 -13.13 21.63
CA LYS A 27 2.89 -13.03 21.57
C LYS A 27 2.43 -12.80 20.14
N GLN A 28 1.59 -13.70 19.66
CA GLN A 28 0.96 -13.59 18.35
C GLN A 28 -0.30 -12.75 18.43
N ALA A 29 -0.55 -11.97 17.39
CA ALA A 29 -1.81 -11.26 17.17
C ALA A 29 -2.15 -11.27 15.67
N THR A 30 -3.43 -11.06 15.38
CA THR A 30 -3.95 -10.95 14.02
C THR A 30 -4.68 -9.63 13.87
N ALA A 31 -4.63 -9.04 12.67
CA ALA A 31 -5.36 -7.84 12.35
C ALA A 31 -5.96 -7.96 10.94
N LYS A 32 -7.14 -7.37 10.74
CA LYS A 32 -7.73 -7.23 9.41
C LYS A 32 -7.01 -6.10 8.68
N VAL A 33 -6.67 -6.36 7.40
CA VAL A 33 -6.18 -5.34 6.47
C VAL A 33 -7.17 -5.19 5.34
N THR A 34 -7.50 -3.94 5.03
CA THR A 34 -8.31 -3.58 3.84
C THR A 34 -7.54 -2.56 3.04
N VAL A 35 -7.43 -2.79 1.73
CA VAL A 35 -6.93 -1.83 0.75
C VAL A 35 -8.08 -1.50 -0.18
N THR A 36 -8.59 -0.28 -0.08
CA THR A 36 -9.61 0.26 -1.00
C THR A 36 -8.90 1.12 -2.02
N LEU A 37 -9.04 0.80 -3.29
CA LEU A 37 -8.35 1.47 -4.39
C LEU A 37 -9.36 2.02 -5.38
N ASP A 38 -9.42 3.34 -5.51
CA ASP A 38 -10.32 4.02 -6.44
C ASP A 38 -9.80 3.92 -7.88
N ARG A 39 -8.49 4.00 -8.07
CA ARG A 39 -7.81 3.83 -9.35
C ARG A 39 -6.33 3.50 -9.19
N THR A 40 -5.75 2.87 -10.19
CA THR A 40 -4.29 2.79 -10.35
C THR A 40 -3.75 4.09 -10.96
N MET A 41 -2.45 4.29 -10.81
CA MET A 41 -1.75 5.43 -11.37
C MET A 41 -1.42 5.19 -12.86
N PRO A 42 -1.66 6.15 -13.76
CA PRO A 42 -1.18 6.06 -15.14
C PRO A 42 0.34 5.97 -15.21
N ASP A 43 0.87 5.25 -16.21
CA ASP A 43 2.31 5.05 -16.36
C ASP A 43 3.12 6.34 -16.42
N ALA A 44 2.63 7.37 -17.11
CA ALA A 44 3.32 8.65 -17.20
C ALA A 44 3.48 9.33 -15.81
N GLU A 45 2.42 9.29 -14.99
CA GLU A 45 2.45 9.82 -13.62
C GLU A 45 3.40 9.00 -12.73
N ARG A 46 3.34 7.68 -12.84
CA ARG A 46 4.21 6.74 -12.14
C ARG A 46 5.68 7.00 -12.46
N LEU A 47 6.04 7.07 -13.73
CA LEU A 47 7.42 7.31 -14.19
C LEU A 47 7.95 8.66 -13.71
N ALA A 48 7.13 9.72 -13.72
CA ALA A 48 7.52 11.03 -13.20
C ALA A 48 7.86 10.98 -11.70
N ILE A 49 7.13 10.20 -10.90
CA ILE A 49 7.47 9.97 -9.48
C ILE A 49 8.79 9.21 -9.35
N VAL A 50 8.95 8.13 -10.13
CA VAL A 50 10.16 7.31 -10.12
C VAL A 50 11.41 8.15 -10.40
N GLU A 51 11.38 9.01 -11.40
CA GLU A 51 12.52 9.90 -11.73
C GLU A 51 12.85 10.88 -10.59
N GLN A 52 11.83 11.48 -9.96
CA GLN A 52 12.03 12.38 -8.83
C GLN A 52 12.66 11.67 -7.62
N VAL A 53 12.23 10.44 -7.33
CA VAL A 53 12.71 9.68 -6.17
C VAL A 53 14.04 8.98 -6.44
N LYS A 54 14.33 8.56 -7.69
CA LYS A 54 15.64 8.02 -8.06
C LYS A 54 16.76 9.03 -7.84
N SER A 55 16.52 10.29 -8.20
CA SER A 55 17.49 11.38 -8.00
C SER A 55 17.69 11.74 -6.53
N ASN A 56 16.66 11.55 -5.68
CA ASN A 56 16.72 11.79 -4.25
C ASN A 56 15.86 10.77 -3.47
N PRO A 57 16.41 9.60 -3.10
CA PRO A 57 15.67 8.55 -2.40
C PRO A 57 15.05 8.99 -1.05
N ASN A 58 15.59 10.03 -0.42
CA ASN A 58 15.05 10.56 0.84
C ASN A 58 13.82 11.46 0.61
N ALA A 59 13.54 11.85 -0.62
CA ALA A 59 12.38 12.68 -0.96
C ALA A 59 11.09 11.88 -1.18
N ALA A 60 11.12 10.55 -1.07
CA ALA A 60 9.96 9.71 -1.38
C ALA A 60 8.69 10.17 -0.66
N LYS A 61 8.77 10.43 0.64
CA LYS A 61 7.64 10.94 1.44
C LYS A 61 7.09 12.26 0.91
N SER A 62 7.94 13.26 0.71
CA SER A 62 7.53 14.59 0.26
C SER A 62 6.99 14.58 -1.18
N VAL A 63 7.57 13.75 -2.04
CA VAL A 63 7.07 13.57 -3.42
C VAL A 63 5.68 12.93 -3.42
N LEU A 64 5.47 11.91 -2.60
CA LEU A 64 4.18 11.22 -2.49
C LEU A 64 3.12 12.10 -1.82
N ALA A 65 3.45 12.85 -0.77
CA ALA A 65 2.53 13.75 -0.07
C ALA A 65 1.89 14.80 -0.99
N GLY A 66 2.58 15.19 -2.07
CA GLY A 66 2.06 16.11 -3.09
C GLY A 66 1.14 15.46 -4.12
N LYS A 67 0.87 14.15 -4.05
CA LYS A 67 0.04 13.43 -5.02
C LYS A 67 -1.41 13.29 -4.56
N PRO A 68 -2.36 13.20 -5.51
CA PRO A 68 -3.75 12.92 -5.18
C PRO A 68 -3.89 11.60 -4.41
N GLN A 69 -4.91 11.51 -3.57
CA GLN A 69 -5.29 10.25 -2.97
C GLN A 69 -5.89 9.32 -4.04
N LEU A 70 -5.46 8.05 -4.02
CA LEU A 70 -5.89 7.00 -4.94
C LEU A 70 -6.73 5.94 -4.24
N GLY A 71 -6.91 6.07 -2.92
CA GLY A 71 -7.59 5.10 -2.07
C GLY A 71 -7.09 5.16 -0.64
N VAL A 72 -7.35 4.11 0.14
CA VAL A 72 -7.03 4.03 1.57
C VAL A 72 -6.50 2.63 1.93
N ILE A 73 -5.49 2.59 2.80
CA ILE A 73 -5.07 1.36 3.50
C ILE A 73 -5.60 1.45 4.92
N GLU A 74 -6.30 0.41 5.37
CA GLU A 74 -6.85 0.30 6.71
C GLU A 74 -6.29 -0.94 7.42
N VAL A 75 -5.88 -0.78 8.66
CA VAL A 75 -5.50 -1.88 9.55
C VAL A 75 -6.20 -1.66 10.89
N GLU A 76 -7.19 -2.48 11.18
CA GLU A 76 -8.09 -2.29 12.33
C GLU A 76 -8.77 -0.90 12.31
N ASP A 77 -8.50 -0.06 13.30
CA ASP A 77 -9.04 1.31 13.45
C ASP A 77 -8.14 2.41 12.84
N ARG A 78 -7.03 2.02 12.21
CA ARG A 78 -6.05 2.95 11.62
C ARG A 78 -6.18 2.96 10.11
N HIS A 79 -6.02 4.12 9.52
CA HIS A 79 -6.05 4.29 8.06
C HIS A 79 -5.02 5.31 7.61
N VAL A 80 -4.50 5.12 6.40
CA VAL A 80 -3.59 6.03 5.73
C VAL A 80 -3.95 6.14 4.25
N PRO A 81 -3.75 7.32 3.62
CA PRO A 81 -4.09 7.52 2.21
C PRO A 81 -3.12 6.77 1.29
N ILE A 82 -3.61 6.23 0.19
CA ILE A 82 -2.77 5.69 -0.88
C ILE A 82 -2.37 6.87 -1.79
N ARG A 83 -1.06 7.05 -1.99
CA ARG A 83 -0.49 8.09 -2.86
C ARG A 83 0.19 7.53 -4.11
N PHE A 84 0.49 6.24 -4.10
CA PHE A 84 1.05 5.51 -5.24
C PHE A 84 0.35 4.17 -5.36
N ALA A 85 -0.08 3.83 -6.56
CA ALA A 85 -0.73 2.55 -6.84
C ALA A 85 -0.33 2.08 -8.24
N TYR A 86 0.29 0.92 -8.31
CA TYR A 86 0.74 0.32 -9.55
C TYR A 86 0.35 -1.16 -9.58
N ALA A 87 -0.32 -1.54 -10.65
CA ALA A 87 -0.66 -2.93 -10.91
C ALA A 87 -0.02 -3.38 -12.22
N TYR A 88 0.56 -4.57 -12.24
CA TYR A 88 1.02 -5.18 -13.48
C TYR A 88 0.52 -6.62 -13.59
N PRO A 89 0.23 -7.07 -14.82
CA PRO A 89 -0.30 -8.41 -15.06
C PRO A 89 0.77 -9.47 -14.78
N LEU A 90 0.32 -10.58 -14.23
CA LEU A 90 1.04 -11.85 -14.13
C LEU A 90 0.36 -12.88 -15.02
N ALA A 91 1.02 -14.01 -15.27
CA ALA A 91 0.46 -15.09 -16.09
C ALA A 91 -0.93 -15.58 -15.60
N ASN A 92 -1.15 -15.60 -14.28
CA ASN A 92 -2.39 -16.07 -13.66
C ASN A 92 -2.99 -15.05 -12.67
N GLY A 93 -2.91 -13.76 -12.99
CA GLY A 93 -3.45 -12.73 -12.10
C GLY A 93 -2.77 -11.39 -12.26
N GLN A 94 -2.60 -10.68 -11.15
CA GLN A 94 -1.89 -9.40 -11.12
C GLN A 94 -1.13 -9.21 -9.81
N ASN A 95 -0.11 -8.39 -9.86
CA ASN A 95 0.56 -7.86 -8.68
C ASN A 95 0.16 -6.39 -8.50
N LEU A 96 -0.30 -6.03 -7.32
CA LEU A 96 -0.64 -4.67 -6.92
C LEU A 96 0.37 -4.19 -5.89
N THR A 97 0.97 -3.03 -6.13
CA THR A 97 1.80 -2.31 -5.15
C THR A 97 1.13 -0.99 -4.83
N VAL A 98 0.90 -0.73 -3.54
CA VAL A 98 0.40 0.57 -3.05
C VAL A 98 1.32 1.12 -1.97
N ILE A 99 1.47 2.45 -1.96
CA ILE A 99 2.34 3.15 -1.00
C ILE A 99 1.60 4.38 -0.47
N SER A 100 1.67 4.56 0.85
CA SER A 100 1.24 5.78 1.53
C SER A 100 2.44 6.64 1.89
N ASP A 101 2.26 7.95 1.92
CA ASP A 101 3.20 8.94 2.47
C ASP A 101 3.20 8.97 4.01
N GLU A 102 2.41 8.10 4.63
CA GLU A 102 2.29 7.97 6.09
C GLU A 102 2.57 6.54 6.54
N ALA A 103 3.23 6.37 7.69
CA ALA A 103 3.34 5.07 8.35
C ALA A 103 2.06 4.77 9.13
N ILE A 104 1.44 3.61 8.87
CA ILE A 104 0.26 3.17 9.63
C ILE A 104 0.61 2.73 11.06
N GLY A 105 1.92 2.57 11.32
CA GLY A 105 2.45 2.16 12.62
C GLY A 105 2.47 0.63 12.79
N PHE A 106 3.15 0.18 13.85
CA PHE A 106 3.31 -1.25 14.08
C PHE A 106 1.98 -1.93 14.39
N ILE A 107 1.74 -3.03 13.72
CA ILE A 107 0.55 -3.86 13.92
C ILE A 107 0.63 -4.49 15.31
N GLY A 108 -0.47 -4.38 16.10
CA GLY A 108 -0.51 -4.78 17.50
C GLY A 108 0.22 -3.88 18.49
N GLY A 109 0.80 -2.79 17.99
CA GLY A 109 1.33 -1.70 18.81
C GLY A 109 0.28 -0.63 19.12
N THR A 110 0.61 0.27 20.02
CA THR A 110 -0.21 1.48 20.26
C THR A 110 0.19 2.59 19.28
N LYS A 111 -0.65 3.63 19.13
CA LYS A 111 -0.28 4.84 18.36
C LYS A 111 1.02 5.51 18.84
N LYS A 112 1.47 5.20 20.05
CA LYS A 112 2.72 5.69 20.63
C LYS A 112 3.96 4.94 20.10
N ASP A 113 3.77 3.75 19.55
CA ASP A 113 4.85 2.93 18.99
C ASP A 113 5.19 3.37 17.55
N ALA A 114 5.42 4.66 17.36
CA ALA A 114 5.85 5.21 16.08
C ALA A 114 7.27 4.73 15.75
N PRO A 115 7.59 4.51 14.46
CA PRO A 115 8.95 4.13 14.07
C PRO A 115 9.94 5.21 14.47
N SER A 116 10.97 4.82 15.23
CA SER A 116 12.03 5.73 15.69
C SER A 116 13.17 5.92 14.68
N LYS A 117 13.28 5.03 13.69
CA LYS A 117 14.31 5.11 12.65
C LYS A 117 13.92 6.13 11.59
N LYS A 118 14.77 7.12 11.35
CA LYS A 118 14.59 8.15 10.34
C LYS A 118 14.33 7.57 8.95
N GLY A 119 13.26 8.05 8.29
CA GLY A 119 12.88 7.70 6.93
C GLY A 119 12.10 6.37 6.81
N PHE A 120 11.68 5.74 7.92
CA PHE A 120 10.75 4.61 7.94
C PHE A 120 9.35 5.12 8.25
N ASP A 121 8.86 6.01 7.39
CA ASP A 121 7.66 6.81 7.59
C ASP A 121 6.60 6.61 6.50
N LEU A 122 6.77 5.56 5.70
CA LEU A 122 5.83 5.15 4.66
C LEU A 122 5.13 3.84 5.05
N THR A 123 3.92 3.63 4.55
CA THR A 123 3.29 2.30 4.49
C THR A 123 3.43 1.76 3.08
N TYR A 124 3.87 0.50 2.97
CA TYR A 124 4.04 -0.20 1.72
C TYR A 124 3.26 -1.51 1.75
N VAL A 125 2.44 -1.76 0.74
CA VAL A 125 1.68 -3.01 0.59
C VAL A 125 1.91 -3.56 -0.80
N VAL A 126 2.19 -4.86 -0.89
CA VAL A 126 2.17 -5.63 -2.13
C VAL A 126 1.17 -6.75 -1.99
N ILE A 127 0.34 -6.92 -3.00
CA ILE A 127 -0.66 -7.99 -3.06
C ILE A 127 -0.53 -8.70 -4.41
N GLU A 128 -0.37 -10.00 -4.37
CA GLU A 128 -0.53 -10.87 -5.54
C GLU A 128 -1.95 -11.46 -5.51
N ILE A 129 -2.72 -11.16 -6.53
CA ILE A 129 -4.09 -11.67 -6.72
C ILE A 129 -4.11 -12.58 -7.95
N LYS A 130 -4.56 -13.82 -7.75
CA LYS A 130 -4.81 -14.77 -8.83
C LYS A 130 -6.09 -14.41 -9.60
N ALA A 131 -6.22 -14.94 -10.80
CA ALA A 131 -7.44 -14.78 -11.61
C ALA A 131 -8.71 -15.28 -10.90
N SER A 132 -8.59 -16.18 -9.92
CA SER A 132 -9.69 -16.64 -9.06
C SER A 132 -10.16 -15.60 -8.03
N GLY A 133 -9.47 -14.46 -7.90
CA GLY A 133 -9.74 -13.46 -6.87
C GLY A 133 -9.13 -13.74 -5.50
N ALA A 134 -8.47 -14.89 -5.34
CA ALA A 134 -7.72 -15.24 -4.12
C ALA A 134 -6.26 -14.80 -4.23
N GLY A 135 -5.66 -14.42 -3.11
CA GLY A 135 -4.27 -13.97 -3.11
C GLY A 135 -3.60 -13.95 -1.74
N SER A 136 -2.41 -13.40 -1.74
CA SER A 136 -1.59 -13.12 -0.56
C SER A 136 -0.78 -11.86 -0.78
N GLY A 137 -0.16 -11.34 0.27
CA GLY A 137 0.63 -10.14 0.16
C GLY A 137 1.58 -9.94 1.32
N GLU A 138 2.23 -8.78 1.33
CA GLU A 138 3.01 -8.30 2.47
C GLU A 138 2.67 -6.85 2.77
N ILE A 139 2.79 -6.46 4.02
CA ILE A 139 2.69 -5.08 4.46
C ILE A 139 3.97 -4.66 5.19
N GLY A 140 4.52 -3.52 4.82
CA GLY A 140 5.51 -2.77 5.58
C GLY A 140 4.84 -1.60 6.28
N PRO A 141 4.39 -1.76 7.53
CA PRO A 141 3.61 -0.73 8.24
C PRO A 141 4.43 0.51 8.59
N ALA A 142 5.75 0.38 8.56
CA ALA A 142 6.74 1.44 8.63
C ALA A 142 7.91 1.03 7.72
N ALA A 143 8.01 1.63 6.55
CA ALA A 143 8.98 1.23 5.53
C ALA A 143 9.69 2.44 4.92
N LYS A 144 10.85 2.19 4.32
CA LYS A 144 11.42 3.01 3.25
C LYS A 144 11.15 2.32 1.92
N VAL A 145 11.17 3.06 0.85
CA VAL A 145 11.06 2.51 -0.50
C VAL A 145 12.34 2.77 -1.26
N LYS A 146 12.90 1.71 -1.85
CA LYS A 146 13.92 1.79 -2.90
C LYS A 146 13.26 1.65 -4.25
N TRP A 147 13.77 2.36 -5.23
CA TRP A 147 13.32 2.24 -6.61
C TRP A 147 14.35 1.44 -7.40
N MET A 148 13.92 0.34 -7.98
CA MET A 148 14.76 -0.52 -8.82
C MET A 148 15.03 0.19 -10.15
N GLU A 149 16.03 -0.27 -10.91
CA GLU A 149 16.32 0.26 -12.25
C GLU A 149 15.10 0.17 -13.19
N SER A 150 14.31 -0.90 -13.05
CA SER A 150 13.03 -1.09 -13.75
C SER A 150 11.95 -0.06 -13.41
N GLY A 151 12.16 0.78 -12.39
CA GLY A 151 11.15 1.69 -11.88
C GLY A 151 10.15 1.04 -10.91
N ALA A 152 10.32 -0.23 -10.59
CA ALA A 152 9.49 -0.90 -9.59
C ALA A 152 9.92 -0.47 -8.17
N PRO A 153 8.97 -0.15 -7.28
CA PRO A 153 9.28 0.11 -5.87
C PRO A 153 9.54 -1.21 -5.14
N ALA A 154 10.51 -1.20 -4.23
CA ALA A 154 10.81 -2.31 -3.34
C ALA A 154 10.91 -1.82 -1.89
N PRO A 155 10.32 -2.52 -0.91
CA PRO A 155 10.38 -2.09 0.48
C PRO A 155 11.75 -2.33 1.09
N VAL A 156 12.21 -1.36 1.87
CA VAL A 156 13.22 -1.57 2.90
C VAL A 156 12.47 -1.67 4.22
N ARG A 157 12.48 -2.85 4.82
CA ARG A 157 11.70 -3.14 6.03
C ARG A 157 12.35 -2.51 7.27
N TYR A 158 11.54 -2.11 8.24
CA TYR A 158 12.01 -1.57 9.51
C TYR A 158 12.81 -2.60 10.31
N GLY A 159 12.38 -3.84 10.28
CA GLY A 159 13.00 -5.00 10.93
C GLY A 159 13.25 -6.13 9.93
N ASN A 160 13.70 -7.26 10.44
CA ASN A 160 14.05 -8.43 9.61
C ASN A 160 12.85 -9.34 9.29
N LYS A 161 11.71 -9.14 9.97
CA LYS A 161 10.50 -9.96 9.76
C LYS A 161 9.62 -9.36 8.68
N VAL A 162 9.11 -10.23 7.81
CA VAL A 162 8.07 -9.90 6.83
C VAL A 162 6.72 -10.03 7.53
N VAL A 163 5.85 -9.05 7.34
CA VAL A 163 4.47 -9.13 7.79
C VAL A 163 3.61 -9.55 6.60
N TRP A 164 3.21 -10.81 6.60
CA TRP A 164 2.42 -11.40 5.54
C TRP A 164 0.93 -11.04 5.69
N ILE A 165 0.29 -10.77 4.56
CA ILE A 165 -1.16 -10.69 4.43
C ILE A 165 -1.63 -12.01 3.83
N GLU A 166 -2.40 -12.77 4.61
CA GLU A 166 -2.95 -14.06 4.19
C GLU A 166 -4.42 -13.93 3.78
N ASN A 167 -4.91 -14.89 3.01
CA ASN A 167 -6.30 -15.00 2.61
C ASN A 167 -6.85 -13.72 1.97
N VAL A 168 -6.06 -13.10 1.11
CA VAL A 168 -6.51 -11.90 0.40
C VAL A 168 -7.59 -12.27 -0.59
N THR A 169 -8.68 -11.52 -0.56
CA THR A 169 -9.78 -11.58 -1.53
C THR A 169 -9.95 -10.22 -2.19
N LYS A 170 -10.25 -10.20 -3.48
CA LYS A 170 -10.58 -8.99 -4.22
C LYS A 170 -12.09 -8.95 -4.48
N THR A 171 -12.71 -7.81 -4.20
CA THR A 171 -14.08 -7.47 -4.60
C THR A 171 -14.07 -6.11 -5.28
N THR A 172 -15.04 -5.84 -6.13
CA THR A 172 -15.23 -4.53 -6.74
C THR A 172 -16.55 -3.97 -6.23
N THR A 173 -16.51 -2.80 -5.64
CA THR A 173 -17.72 -2.11 -5.16
C THR A 173 -18.20 -1.18 -6.27
N PRO A 174 -19.50 -1.20 -6.60
CA PRO A 174 -20.08 -0.35 -7.63
C PRO A 174 -20.02 1.13 -7.26
#